data_354c28fb395bfe87a17992c71ad7363d
#
_entry.id   354c28fb395bfe87a17992c71ad7363d
#
_cell.length_a   1.000
_cell.length_b   1.000
_cell.length_c   1.000
_cell.angle_alpha   90.00
_cell.angle_beta   90.00
_cell.angle_gamma   90.00
#
_symmetry.space_group_name_H-M   'P 1'
#
loop_
_entity.id
_entity.type
_entity.pdbx_description
1 polymer ?
#
loop_
_entity_poly.entity_id
_entity_poly.type
_entity_poly.pdbx_seq_one_letter_code
_entity_poly.pdbx_strand_id
1 'polypeptide(L)'
;MLFPGASPTSSQLFLYPLVAVKHTLSALVQDQPGVLTRIAGMFARRGFNIDSLTVGPTERPGISRITMVVQGDEHDVEQMTKQLYKLIDVLKVTDITHVPCVERELMLVKVNASPDTRSAIMDVAQMFRARIVDVAEESLTLEVTGDPGKMVAIIKMLTSFGIREIARTGLVALTRESGVNTEYLKQHPTLVTV
;
A
#
# COMPACT_ATOMS: atom_id res chain seq x y z
N MET A 1 -25.16 -58.04 -0.16
CA MET A 1 -24.55 -57.38 -1.33
C MET A 1 -23.70 -56.23 -0.80
N LEU A 2 -22.40 -56.46 -0.68
CA LEU A 2 -21.44 -55.48 -0.10
C LEU A 2 -20.96 -54.56 -1.22
N PHE A 3 -20.97 -53.24 -0.97
CA PHE A 3 -20.26 -52.26 -1.79
C PHE A 3 -18.87 -52.04 -1.17
N PRO A 4 -17.80 -52.10 -1.94
CA PRO A 4 -16.46 -51.83 -1.44
C PRO A 4 -16.21 -50.33 -1.33
N GLY A 5 -15.65 -49.92 -0.21
CA GLY A 5 -15.21 -48.58 0.07
C GLY A 5 -14.09 -48.13 -0.84
N ALA A 6 -14.26 -46.96 -1.44
CA ALA A 6 -13.17 -46.22 -2.07
C ALA A 6 -12.48 -45.38 -1.00
N SER A 7 -11.25 -45.72 -0.67
CA SER A 7 -10.36 -44.89 0.11
C SER A 7 -10.01 -43.60 -0.68
N PRO A 8 -10.03 -42.43 -0.08
CA PRO A 8 -9.59 -41.24 -0.76
C PRO A 8 -8.07 -41.27 -0.91
N THR A 9 -7.61 -41.29 -2.15
CA THR A 9 -6.22 -41.12 -2.54
C THR A 9 -5.68 -39.80 -2.03
N SER A 10 -4.75 -39.91 -1.11
CA SER A 10 -3.85 -38.84 -0.68
C SER A 10 -3.05 -38.30 -1.86
N SER A 11 -3.32 -37.10 -2.31
CA SER A 11 -2.39 -36.12 -2.92
C SER A 11 -3.16 -35.03 -3.68
N GLN A 12 -3.99 -34.30 -2.98
CA GLN A 12 -4.23 -32.91 -3.33
C GLN A 12 -3.59 -32.05 -2.24
N LEU A 13 -2.28 -31.94 -2.31
CA LEU A 13 -1.58 -30.78 -1.77
C LEU A 13 -2.20 -29.57 -2.47
N PHE A 14 -3.10 -28.89 -1.77
CA PHE A 14 -3.52 -27.55 -2.13
C PHE A 14 -2.23 -26.72 -2.21
N LEU A 15 -1.72 -26.52 -3.42
CA LEU A 15 -0.84 -25.41 -3.71
C LEU A 15 -1.68 -24.16 -3.43
N TYR A 16 -1.65 -23.67 -2.20
CA TYR A 16 -1.97 -22.27 -1.99
C TYR A 16 -0.99 -21.50 -2.87
N PRO A 17 -1.46 -20.65 -3.81
CA PRO A 17 -0.53 -19.78 -4.51
C PRO A 17 0.23 -19.04 -3.41
N LEU A 18 1.57 -19.07 -3.46
CA LEU A 18 2.40 -18.23 -2.60
C LEU A 18 1.83 -16.82 -2.70
N VAL A 19 1.16 -16.38 -1.64
CA VAL A 19 0.67 -15.00 -1.58
C VAL A 19 1.93 -14.17 -1.57
N ALA A 20 2.23 -13.53 -2.70
CA ALA A 20 3.40 -12.68 -2.81
C ALA A 20 3.32 -11.66 -1.68
N VAL A 21 4.28 -11.71 -0.77
CA VAL A 21 4.34 -10.79 0.37
C VAL A 21 4.67 -9.41 -0.17
N LYS A 22 3.96 -8.40 0.30
CA LYS A 22 4.25 -7.01 -0.05
C LYS A 22 5.33 -6.46 0.87
N HIS A 23 6.34 -5.86 0.26
CA HIS A 23 7.43 -5.21 0.96
C HIS A 23 7.42 -3.72 0.67
N THR A 24 7.75 -2.92 1.68
CA THR A 24 7.87 -1.47 1.57
C THR A 24 9.35 -1.08 1.66
N LEU A 25 9.90 -0.61 0.54
CA LEU A 25 11.27 -0.15 0.45
C LEU A 25 11.33 1.38 0.47
N SER A 26 12.18 1.94 1.30
CA SER A 26 12.51 3.37 1.32
C SER A 26 13.91 3.59 0.79
N ALA A 27 14.05 4.35 -0.29
CA ALA A 27 15.34 4.69 -0.88
C ALA A 27 15.58 6.21 -0.81
N LEU A 28 16.77 6.62 -0.37
CA LEU A 28 17.28 7.97 -0.52
C LEU A 28 18.13 8.04 -1.78
N VAL A 29 17.85 8.99 -2.65
CA VAL A 29 18.50 9.14 -3.93
C VAL A 29 18.90 10.58 -4.20
N GLN A 30 19.88 10.79 -5.07
CA GLN A 30 20.18 12.12 -5.59
C GLN A 30 18.98 12.63 -6.42
N ASP A 31 18.60 13.87 -6.20
CA ASP A 31 17.50 14.50 -6.96
C ASP A 31 18.04 15.04 -8.30
N GLN A 32 18.14 14.12 -9.27
CA GLN A 32 18.68 14.41 -10.60
C GLN A 32 17.82 13.79 -11.71
N PRO A 33 17.81 14.40 -12.89
CA PRO A 33 17.09 13.86 -14.04
C PRO A 33 17.51 12.41 -14.35
N GLY A 34 16.53 11.56 -14.63
CA GLY A 34 16.76 10.18 -15.04
C GLY A 34 16.94 9.17 -13.89
N VAL A 35 17.04 9.57 -12.63
CA VAL A 35 17.19 8.65 -11.49
C VAL A 35 16.00 7.70 -11.42
N LEU A 36 14.78 8.22 -11.48
CA LEU A 36 13.55 7.41 -11.44
C LEU A 36 13.49 6.45 -12.65
N THR A 37 13.91 6.91 -13.84
CA THR A 37 13.96 6.06 -15.04
C THR A 37 14.94 4.90 -14.88
N ARG A 38 16.12 5.15 -14.29
CA ARG A 38 17.12 4.10 -14.02
C ARG A 38 16.59 3.06 -13.03
N ILE A 39 15.94 3.52 -11.97
CA ILE A 39 15.30 2.63 -10.95
C ILE A 39 14.21 1.81 -11.61
N ALA A 40 13.22 2.44 -12.26
CA ALA A 40 12.12 1.74 -12.93
C ALA A 40 12.63 0.75 -14.00
N GLY A 41 13.62 1.15 -14.79
CA GLY A 41 14.25 0.28 -15.78
C GLY A 41 15.00 -0.91 -15.18
N MET A 42 15.56 -0.77 -13.98
CA MET A 42 16.18 -1.88 -13.24
C MET A 42 15.11 -2.90 -12.80
N PHE A 43 14.01 -2.45 -12.23
CA PHE A 43 12.90 -3.32 -11.84
C PHE A 43 12.29 -4.04 -13.06
N ALA A 44 12.00 -3.29 -14.14
CA ALA A 44 11.43 -3.84 -15.38
C ALA A 44 12.30 -4.95 -15.99
N ARG A 45 13.64 -4.73 -16.10
CA ARG A 45 14.56 -5.73 -16.67
C ARG A 45 14.64 -7.03 -15.88
N ARG A 46 14.21 -7.02 -14.61
CA ARG A 46 14.24 -8.18 -13.70
C ARG A 46 12.87 -8.80 -13.48
N GLY A 47 11.84 -8.24 -14.10
CA GLY A 47 10.48 -8.74 -13.96
C GLY A 47 9.83 -8.45 -12.62
N PHE A 48 10.38 -7.54 -11.82
CA PHE A 48 9.77 -7.12 -10.56
C PHE A 48 8.66 -6.09 -10.80
N ASN A 49 7.52 -6.30 -10.17
CA ASN A 49 6.41 -5.34 -10.20
C ASN A 49 6.53 -4.32 -9.06
N ILE A 50 6.16 -3.08 -9.36
CA ILE A 50 6.03 -2.00 -8.38
C ILE A 50 4.54 -1.70 -8.22
N ASP A 51 3.94 -2.04 -7.08
CA ASP A 51 2.53 -1.81 -6.80
C ASP A 51 2.23 -0.34 -6.49
N SER A 52 3.18 0.33 -5.84
CA SER A 52 3.08 1.74 -5.46
C SER A 52 4.45 2.39 -5.50
N LEU A 53 4.50 3.63 -5.98
CA LEU A 53 5.73 4.42 -6.09
C LEU A 53 5.42 5.86 -5.75
N THR A 54 6.14 6.39 -4.77
CA THR A 54 6.05 7.80 -4.37
C THR A 54 7.44 8.40 -4.31
N VAL A 55 7.61 9.58 -4.86
CA VAL A 55 8.87 10.33 -4.88
C VAL A 55 8.63 11.73 -4.34
N GLY A 56 9.49 12.19 -3.47
CA GLY A 56 9.43 13.54 -2.94
C GLY A 56 10.77 14.02 -2.40
N PRO A 57 11.01 15.34 -2.36
CA PRO A 57 12.21 15.91 -1.77
C PRO A 57 12.28 15.60 -0.27
N THR A 58 13.49 15.58 0.28
CA THR A 58 13.74 15.42 1.70
C THR A 58 14.11 16.76 2.33
N GLU A 59 14.37 16.75 3.65
CA GLU A 59 14.93 17.89 4.38
C GLU A 59 16.35 18.27 3.92
N ARG A 60 17.00 17.42 3.12
CA ARG A 60 18.34 17.67 2.57
C ARG A 60 18.21 18.13 1.12
N PRO A 61 18.69 19.35 0.79
CA PRO A 61 18.70 19.82 -0.59
C PRO A 61 19.41 18.83 -1.54
N GLY A 62 18.82 18.57 -2.69
CA GLY A 62 19.39 17.67 -3.70
C GLY A 62 19.23 16.17 -3.40
N ILE A 63 18.44 15.80 -2.38
CA ILE A 63 18.13 14.42 -2.04
C ILE A 63 16.62 14.22 -2.04
N SER A 64 16.15 13.20 -2.77
CA SER A 64 14.76 12.76 -2.78
C SER A 64 14.60 11.41 -2.09
N ARG A 65 13.44 11.20 -1.50
CA ARG A 65 13.01 9.91 -0.95
C ARG A 65 12.07 9.25 -1.94
N ILE A 66 12.34 7.98 -2.22
CA ILE A 66 11.46 7.12 -2.99
C ILE A 66 10.91 6.07 -2.03
N THR A 67 9.59 5.97 -1.92
CA THR A 67 8.91 4.88 -1.22
C THR A 67 8.28 3.97 -2.26
N MET A 68 8.61 2.69 -2.23
CA MET A 68 8.14 1.69 -3.19
C MET A 68 7.48 0.54 -2.45
N VAL A 69 6.29 0.13 -2.90
CA VAL A 69 5.68 -1.13 -2.49
C VAL A 69 5.90 -2.14 -3.61
N VAL A 70 6.56 -3.24 -3.28
CA VAL A 70 6.93 -4.29 -4.24
C VAL A 70 6.41 -5.64 -3.76
N GLN A 71 6.22 -6.57 -4.69
CA GLN A 71 5.84 -7.95 -4.39
C GLN A 71 7.05 -8.86 -4.57
N GLY A 72 7.23 -9.77 -3.63
CA GLY A 72 8.30 -10.77 -3.68
C GLY A 72 8.43 -11.53 -2.36
N ASP A 73 9.33 -12.49 -2.35
CA ASP A 73 9.80 -13.11 -1.11
C ASP A 73 11.02 -12.34 -0.54
N GLU A 74 11.53 -12.78 0.61
CA GLU A 74 12.70 -12.15 1.25
C GLU A 74 13.94 -12.17 0.33
N HIS A 75 14.12 -13.23 -0.47
CA HIS A 75 15.23 -13.33 -1.41
C HIS A 75 15.09 -12.30 -2.54
N ASP A 76 13.89 -12.12 -3.07
CA ASP A 76 13.61 -11.10 -4.09
C ASP A 76 13.93 -9.70 -3.58
N VAL A 77 13.49 -9.38 -2.35
CA VAL A 77 13.75 -8.07 -1.71
C VAL A 77 15.24 -7.84 -1.48
N GLU A 78 15.96 -8.86 -1.04
CA GLU A 78 17.43 -8.77 -0.91
C GLU A 78 18.08 -8.50 -2.27
N GLN A 79 17.64 -9.19 -3.33
CA GLN A 79 18.12 -8.96 -4.68
C GLN A 79 17.78 -7.54 -5.18
N MET A 80 16.54 -7.08 -5.01
CA MET A 80 16.13 -5.72 -5.36
C MET A 80 17.04 -4.68 -4.67
N THR A 81 17.24 -4.84 -3.36
CA THR A 81 18.09 -3.95 -2.56
C THR A 81 19.54 -3.92 -3.07
N LYS A 82 20.14 -5.09 -3.32
CA LYS A 82 21.50 -5.20 -3.89
C LYS A 82 21.61 -4.53 -5.26
N GLN A 83 20.57 -4.63 -6.09
CA GLN A 83 20.58 -4.00 -7.41
C GLN A 83 20.38 -2.49 -7.35
N LEU A 84 19.55 -2.01 -6.42
CA LEU A 84 19.38 -0.57 -6.19
C LEU A 84 20.72 0.07 -5.78
N TYR A 85 21.50 -0.58 -4.91
CA TYR A 85 22.83 -0.07 -4.51
C TYR A 85 23.86 -0.03 -5.64
N LYS A 86 23.63 -0.68 -6.78
CA LYS A 86 24.51 -0.56 -7.96
C LYS A 86 24.26 0.73 -8.76
N LEU A 87 23.16 1.42 -8.50
CA LEU A 87 22.88 2.71 -9.14
C LEU A 87 23.62 3.80 -8.36
N ILE A 88 24.45 4.56 -9.06
CA ILE A 88 25.30 5.60 -8.45
C ILE A 88 24.53 6.68 -7.70
N ASP A 89 23.29 6.92 -8.13
CA ASP A 89 22.42 7.94 -7.53
C ASP A 89 21.72 7.46 -6.26
N VAL A 90 21.80 6.17 -5.93
CA VAL A 90 21.14 5.59 -4.75
C VAL A 90 22.09 5.68 -3.56
N LEU A 91 21.70 6.48 -2.56
CA LEU A 91 22.50 6.75 -1.37
C LEU A 91 22.23 5.75 -0.27
N LYS A 92 20.97 5.36 -0.08
CA LYS A 92 20.54 4.42 0.97
C LYS A 92 19.27 3.72 0.56
N VAL A 93 19.18 2.42 0.81
CA VAL A 93 17.95 1.63 0.70
C VAL A 93 17.68 0.98 2.05
N THR A 94 16.42 1.00 2.49
CA THR A 94 16.00 0.36 3.73
C THR A 94 14.69 -0.36 3.45
N ASP A 95 14.63 -1.65 3.76
CA ASP A 95 13.38 -2.37 3.86
C ASP A 95 12.72 -1.97 5.19
N ILE A 96 11.55 -1.38 5.12
CA ILE A 96 10.78 -0.90 6.29
C ILE A 96 9.51 -1.72 6.53
N THR A 97 9.36 -2.86 5.88
CA THR A 97 8.18 -3.74 5.96
C THR A 97 7.84 -4.13 7.40
N HIS A 98 8.86 -4.53 8.16
CA HIS A 98 8.69 -4.99 9.54
C HIS A 98 9.16 -3.97 10.57
N VAL A 99 9.47 -2.74 10.13
CA VAL A 99 9.89 -1.67 11.02
C VAL A 99 8.66 -0.82 11.41
N PRO A 100 8.54 -0.40 12.68
CA PRO A 100 7.47 0.51 13.08
C PRO A 100 7.49 1.79 12.24
N CYS A 101 6.43 2.03 11.46
CA CYS A 101 6.32 3.16 10.54
C CYS A 101 5.05 3.97 10.78
N VAL A 102 5.08 5.22 10.36
CA VAL A 102 3.89 6.01 10.07
C VAL A 102 3.69 5.98 8.56
N GLU A 103 2.62 5.35 8.14
CA GLU A 103 2.26 5.20 6.72
C GLU A 103 1.04 6.04 6.40
N ARG A 104 1.09 6.76 5.28
CA ARG A 104 -0.03 7.57 4.79
C ARG A 104 -0.13 7.49 3.28
N GLU A 105 -1.37 7.55 2.83
CA GLU A 105 -1.74 7.67 1.43
C GLU A 105 -2.89 8.67 1.34
N LEU A 106 -2.93 9.46 0.28
CA LEU A 106 -4.07 10.28 -0.08
C LEU A 106 -4.78 9.65 -1.28
N MET A 107 -6.10 9.57 -1.20
CA MET A 107 -6.97 9.07 -2.26
C MET A 107 -8.08 10.08 -2.54
N LEU A 108 -8.32 10.35 -3.81
CA LEU A 108 -9.54 10.98 -4.31
C LEU A 108 -10.42 9.88 -4.90
N VAL A 109 -11.65 9.79 -4.44
CA VAL A 109 -12.62 8.82 -4.94
C VAL A 109 -13.92 9.51 -5.31
N LYS A 110 -14.33 9.33 -6.57
CA LYS A 110 -15.58 9.84 -7.12
C LYS A 110 -16.61 8.71 -7.16
N VAL A 111 -17.76 8.96 -6.57
CA VAL A 111 -18.85 7.98 -6.47
C VAL A 111 -20.15 8.54 -7.02
N ASN A 112 -21.02 7.63 -7.49
CA ASN A 112 -22.40 8.02 -7.83
C ASN A 112 -23.13 8.46 -6.55
N ALA A 113 -23.87 9.57 -6.64
CA ALA A 113 -24.58 10.16 -5.52
C ALA A 113 -25.91 10.73 -5.99
N SER A 114 -26.92 9.87 -6.11
CA SER A 114 -28.30 10.31 -6.31
C SER A 114 -28.83 11.03 -5.07
N PRO A 115 -29.91 11.81 -5.15
CA PRO A 115 -30.53 12.43 -3.98
C PRO A 115 -30.79 11.44 -2.82
N ASP A 116 -31.21 10.21 -3.15
CA ASP A 116 -31.56 9.18 -2.17
C ASP A 116 -30.31 8.55 -1.48
N THR A 117 -29.19 8.47 -2.19
CA THR A 117 -27.95 7.83 -1.68
C THR A 117 -26.97 8.83 -1.07
N ARG A 118 -27.13 10.11 -1.34
CA ARG A 118 -26.20 11.17 -0.95
C ARG A 118 -25.96 11.21 0.57
N SER A 119 -27.04 11.12 1.36
CA SER A 119 -26.93 11.12 2.82
C SER A 119 -26.08 9.94 3.33
N ALA A 120 -26.32 8.73 2.83
CA ALA A 120 -25.56 7.56 3.20
C ALA A 120 -24.06 7.66 2.85
N ILE A 121 -23.73 8.28 1.71
CA ILE A 121 -22.33 8.54 1.34
C ILE A 121 -21.69 9.56 2.29
N MET A 122 -22.43 10.58 2.71
CA MET A 122 -21.96 11.57 3.70
C MET A 122 -21.70 10.92 5.05
N ASP A 123 -22.53 9.96 5.48
CA ASP A 123 -22.33 9.19 6.71
C ASP A 123 -21.04 8.35 6.62
N VAL A 124 -20.80 7.68 5.49
CA VAL A 124 -19.54 6.96 5.24
C VAL A 124 -18.35 7.93 5.30
N ALA A 125 -18.45 9.09 4.65
CA ALA A 125 -17.39 10.10 4.69
C ALA A 125 -17.07 10.52 6.13
N GLN A 126 -18.08 10.75 6.96
CA GLN A 126 -17.92 11.13 8.35
C GLN A 126 -17.27 10.00 9.19
N MET A 127 -17.72 8.75 9.06
CA MET A 127 -17.15 7.60 9.75
C MET A 127 -15.65 7.44 9.45
N PHE A 128 -15.25 7.65 8.22
CA PHE A 128 -13.86 7.55 7.78
C PHE A 128 -13.08 8.86 7.89
N ARG A 129 -13.68 9.93 8.43
CA ARG A 129 -13.06 11.28 8.47
C ARG A 129 -12.52 11.68 7.10
N ALA A 130 -13.28 11.37 6.05
CA ALA A 130 -13.04 11.81 4.69
C ALA A 130 -13.65 13.20 4.49
N ARG A 131 -13.10 13.99 3.57
CA ARG A 131 -13.62 15.29 3.20
C ARG A 131 -14.33 15.21 1.86
N ILE A 132 -15.49 15.80 1.73
CA ILE A 132 -16.14 16.00 0.44
C ILE A 132 -15.51 17.24 -0.17
N VAL A 133 -14.86 17.07 -1.33
CA VAL A 133 -14.08 18.12 -2.01
C VAL A 133 -14.76 18.59 -3.29
N ASP A 134 -15.72 17.82 -3.82
CA ASP A 134 -16.51 18.18 -4.97
C ASP A 134 -17.91 17.61 -4.87
N VAL A 135 -18.92 18.40 -5.25
CA VAL A 135 -20.34 18.05 -5.21
C VAL A 135 -20.96 18.37 -6.56
N ALA A 136 -21.44 17.35 -7.26
CA ALA A 136 -22.21 17.48 -8.49
C ALA A 136 -23.61 16.91 -8.30
N GLU A 137 -24.47 17.09 -9.30
CA GLU A 137 -25.86 16.64 -9.24
C GLU A 137 -25.99 15.13 -8.98
N GLU A 138 -25.14 14.32 -9.63
CA GLU A 138 -25.18 12.86 -9.56
C GLU A 138 -23.89 12.22 -9.03
N SER A 139 -22.98 13.00 -8.47
CA SER A 139 -21.73 12.48 -7.93
C SER A 139 -21.17 13.30 -6.79
N LEU A 140 -20.40 12.62 -5.93
CA LEU A 140 -19.57 13.23 -4.90
C LEU A 140 -18.12 12.79 -5.09
N THR A 141 -17.18 13.70 -4.86
CA THR A 141 -15.75 13.34 -4.77
C THR A 141 -15.29 13.51 -3.33
N LEU A 142 -14.74 12.43 -2.79
CA LEU A 142 -14.21 12.38 -1.43
C LEU A 142 -12.69 12.38 -1.47
N GLU A 143 -12.09 13.18 -0.60
CA GLU A 143 -10.67 13.14 -0.25
C GLU A 143 -10.50 12.31 1.02
N VAL A 144 -9.65 11.30 0.94
CA VAL A 144 -9.37 10.37 2.04
C VAL A 144 -7.88 10.32 2.29
N THR A 145 -7.47 10.51 3.55
CA THR A 145 -6.08 10.30 3.96
C THR A 145 -6.04 9.26 5.07
N GLY A 146 -5.11 8.32 4.98
CA GLY A 146 -4.97 7.26 5.99
C GLY A 146 -3.90 6.23 5.65
N ASP A 147 -3.90 5.16 6.41
CA ASP A 147 -3.11 3.96 6.15
C ASP A 147 -3.78 3.07 5.07
N PRO A 148 -3.06 2.08 4.52
CA PRO A 148 -3.59 1.18 3.49
C PRO A 148 -4.87 0.46 3.91
N GLY A 149 -4.99 0.07 5.19
CA GLY A 149 -6.18 -0.60 5.71
C GLY A 149 -7.42 0.29 5.66
N LYS A 150 -7.28 1.55 6.03
CA LYS A 150 -8.35 2.55 5.90
C LYS A 150 -8.78 2.73 4.43
N MET A 151 -7.82 2.76 3.49
CA MET A 151 -8.12 2.90 2.06
C MET A 151 -8.96 1.72 1.53
N VAL A 152 -8.58 0.50 1.89
CA VAL A 152 -9.34 -0.72 1.50
C VAL A 152 -10.74 -0.70 2.12
N ALA A 153 -10.86 -0.33 3.39
CA ALA A 153 -12.14 -0.34 4.10
C ALA A 153 -13.14 0.66 3.49
N ILE A 154 -12.72 1.89 3.22
CA ILE A 154 -13.62 2.89 2.63
C ILE A 154 -14.00 2.55 1.19
N ILE A 155 -13.08 2.03 0.37
CA ILE A 155 -13.38 1.56 -1.00
C ILE A 155 -14.46 0.49 -0.94
N LYS A 156 -14.33 -0.49 -0.03
CA LYS A 156 -15.32 -1.56 0.14
C LYS A 156 -16.71 -1.01 0.48
N MET A 157 -16.79 0.00 1.36
CA MET A 157 -18.05 0.64 1.71
C MET A 157 -18.65 1.44 0.54
N LEU A 158 -17.81 2.15 -0.22
CA LEU A 158 -18.26 2.98 -1.34
C LEU A 158 -18.60 2.18 -2.61
N THR A 159 -18.14 0.93 -2.72
CA THR A 159 -18.41 0.09 -3.89
C THR A 159 -19.92 -0.11 -4.16
N SER A 160 -20.73 -0.21 -3.09
CA SER A 160 -22.18 -0.38 -3.21
C SER A 160 -22.89 0.82 -3.87
N PHE A 161 -22.31 2.02 -3.80
CA PHE A 161 -22.86 3.22 -4.44
C PHE A 161 -22.41 3.40 -5.89
N GLY A 162 -21.41 2.62 -6.33
CA GLY A 162 -20.81 2.72 -7.67
C GLY A 162 -19.69 3.74 -7.73
N ILE A 163 -18.46 3.26 -7.67
CA ILE A 163 -17.27 4.08 -7.83
C ILE A 163 -17.09 4.40 -9.32
N ARG A 164 -16.95 5.71 -9.65
CA ARG A 164 -16.69 6.18 -11.02
C ARG A 164 -15.21 6.26 -11.31
N GLU A 165 -14.42 6.77 -10.35
CA GLU A 165 -13.01 7.07 -10.56
C GLU A 165 -12.26 7.06 -9.23
N ILE A 166 -11.01 6.60 -9.25
CA ILE A 166 -10.08 6.67 -8.12
C ILE A 166 -8.74 7.21 -8.61
N ALA A 167 -8.22 8.20 -7.88
CA ALA A 167 -6.83 8.65 -8.00
C ALA A 167 -6.13 8.52 -6.65
N ARG A 168 -4.87 8.04 -6.63
CA ARG A 168 -4.10 7.76 -5.41
C ARG A 168 -2.68 8.29 -5.55
N THR A 169 -2.11 8.79 -4.46
CA THR A 169 -0.72 9.24 -4.45
C THR A 169 0.29 8.09 -4.44
N GLY A 170 -0.09 6.95 -3.90
CA GLY A 170 0.84 5.94 -3.43
C GLY A 170 1.23 6.16 -1.96
N LEU A 171 1.98 5.20 -1.41
CA LEU A 171 2.34 5.14 0.00
C LEU A 171 3.52 6.07 0.32
N VAL A 172 3.36 6.92 1.32
CA VAL A 172 4.44 7.66 1.99
C VAL A 172 4.66 7.03 3.36
N ALA A 173 5.90 6.72 3.72
CA ALA A 173 6.23 6.08 4.98
C ALA A 173 7.46 6.71 5.65
N LEU A 174 7.38 6.88 6.97
CA LEU A 174 8.51 7.27 7.82
C LEU A 174 8.60 6.31 9.01
N THR A 175 9.81 5.87 9.33
CA THR A 175 10.07 5.05 10.52
C THR A 175 9.78 5.84 11.79
N ARG A 176 9.23 5.16 12.81
CA ARG A 176 8.97 5.76 14.12
C ARG A 176 10.25 5.72 14.96
N GLU A 177 10.65 6.85 15.48
CA GLU A 177 11.78 6.93 16.44
C GLU A 177 11.39 6.36 17.81
N SER A 178 10.11 6.46 18.18
CA SER A 178 9.58 5.91 19.44
C SER A 178 9.69 4.40 19.57
N GLY A 179 9.96 3.68 18.49
CA GLY A 179 9.97 2.22 18.45
C GLY A 179 8.60 1.56 18.68
N VAL A 180 7.54 2.35 18.85
CA VAL A 180 6.18 1.84 19.10
C VAL A 180 5.63 1.21 17.84
N ASN A 181 5.54 -0.11 17.82
CA ASN A 181 4.87 -0.87 16.77
C ASN A 181 3.38 -0.94 17.05
N THR A 182 2.59 -0.13 16.33
CA THR A 182 1.13 -0.12 16.49
C THR A 182 0.48 -1.43 16.03
N GLU A 183 1.09 -2.17 15.11
CA GLU A 183 0.58 -3.50 14.71
C GLU A 183 0.85 -4.53 15.80
N TYR A 184 2.03 -4.48 16.43
CA TYR A 184 2.34 -5.31 17.59
C TYR A 184 1.36 -5.07 18.74
N LEU A 185 1.02 -3.80 19.02
CA LEU A 185 0.03 -3.44 20.03
C LEU A 185 -1.39 -3.91 19.68
N LYS A 186 -1.76 -3.91 18.40
CA LYS A 186 -3.05 -4.46 17.94
C LYS A 186 -3.14 -5.98 18.14
N GLN A 187 -2.03 -6.69 17.96
CA GLN A 187 -1.95 -8.13 18.19
C GLN A 187 -1.85 -8.50 19.68
N HIS A 188 -1.39 -7.57 20.52
CA HIS A 188 -1.17 -7.77 21.96
C HIS A 188 -1.87 -6.68 22.78
N PRO A 189 -3.21 -6.63 22.79
CA PRO A 189 -3.98 -5.55 23.44
C PRO A 189 -3.75 -5.45 24.95
N THR A 190 -3.28 -6.50 25.59
CA THR A 190 -2.95 -6.53 27.03
C THR A 190 -1.76 -5.64 27.43
N LEU A 191 -0.96 -5.18 26.47
CA LEU A 191 0.19 -4.30 26.74
C LEU A 191 -0.18 -2.80 26.75
N VAL A 192 -1.44 -2.45 26.49
CA VAL A 192 -1.92 -1.06 26.43
C VAL A 192 -2.57 -0.61 27.75
N THR A 193 -2.68 -1.49 28.74
CA THR A 193 -3.25 -1.16 30.05
C THR A 193 -2.13 -0.66 30.98
N VAL A 194 -2.00 0.65 31.06
CA VAL A 194 -1.26 1.36 32.14
C VAL A 194 -2.27 2.09 32.98
#